data_a16b77e54ea77882ff5b21133e613c0b
#
_entry.id   a16b77e54ea77882ff5b21133e613c0b
#
_cell.length_a   1.000
_cell.length_b   1.000
_cell.length_c   1.000
_cell.angle_alpha   90.00
_cell.angle_beta   90.00
_cell.angle_gamma   90.00
#
_symmetry.space_group_name_H-M   'P 1'
#
loop_
_entity.id
_entity.type
_entity.pdbx_description
1 polymer ?
#
loop_
_entity_poly.entity_id
_entity_poly.type
_entity_poly.pdbx_seq_one_letter_code
_entity_poly.pdbx_strand_id
1 'polypeptide(L)'
;MVFSKRGEQTPKSILILKRLHELRLLYTTKYELNNMDIEIKDLKKVYGTQTVVDIPTLDIHSGELVGLVGNNGAGKTTLMRLILDLIQATEGYVMSNGMKVNESEAWKQYTGSFIDGRFLIDFYTPEEYFTFIGNVYGLSKDTIDERLAAYNILMHDEILGTKKYIRDFSEGNRQKIGIIGAMLIHPKVLILDEPFNYLDPSSQIHIAKMIHTFCQETGATVILSSHNLNFVSDISSRILLLEKGQLIKDLNNKEGEAMTELEAYFGA
;
A
#
# COMPACT_ATOMS: atom_id res chain seq x y z
N MET A 1 -59.98 -16.71 -9.95
CA MET A 1 -58.59 -16.65 -10.42
C MET A 1 -57.84 -15.64 -9.57
N VAL A 2 -57.09 -16.12 -8.59
CA VAL A 2 -56.33 -15.24 -7.65
C VAL A 2 -54.88 -15.29 -8.09
N PHE A 3 -54.37 -14.19 -8.61
CA PHE A 3 -52.94 -14.04 -8.92
C PHE A 3 -52.20 -13.68 -7.63
N SER A 4 -51.45 -14.64 -7.11
CA SER A 4 -50.48 -14.45 -6.03
C SER A 4 -49.31 -13.61 -6.53
N LYS A 5 -49.10 -12.41 -5.96
CA LYS A 5 -47.85 -11.64 -6.12
C LYS A 5 -46.72 -12.38 -5.41
N ARG A 6 -45.79 -12.97 -6.15
CA ARG A 6 -44.50 -13.41 -5.62
C ARG A 6 -43.71 -12.16 -5.19
N GLY A 7 -43.47 -12.03 -3.89
CA GLY A 7 -42.54 -11.04 -3.36
C GLY A 7 -41.13 -11.39 -3.84
N GLU A 8 -40.52 -10.50 -4.59
CA GLU A 8 -39.10 -10.55 -4.92
C GLU A 8 -38.27 -10.43 -3.65
N GLN A 9 -37.72 -11.52 -3.18
CA GLN A 9 -36.71 -11.49 -2.13
C GLN A 9 -35.40 -10.98 -2.74
N THR A 10 -35.00 -9.81 -2.33
CA THR A 10 -33.69 -9.23 -2.72
C THR A 10 -32.59 -10.21 -2.31
N PRO A 11 -31.68 -10.61 -3.20
CA PRO A 11 -30.61 -11.54 -2.86
C PRO A 11 -29.80 -11.02 -1.67
N LYS A 12 -29.45 -11.90 -0.72
CA LYS A 12 -28.67 -11.55 0.49
C LYS A 12 -27.38 -10.80 0.17
N SER A 13 -26.78 -11.04 -0.99
CA SER A 13 -25.61 -10.31 -1.50
C SER A 13 -25.86 -8.83 -1.74
N ILE A 14 -27.05 -8.46 -2.26
CA ILE A 14 -27.42 -7.04 -2.47
C ILE A 14 -27.65 -6.33 -1.14
N LEU A 15 -28.16 -7.02 -0.14
CA LEU A 15 -28.38 -6.47 1.20
C LEU A 15 -27.05 -6.20 1.92
N ILE A 16 -26.08 -7.11 1.76
CA ILE A 16 -24.73 -6.96 2.30
C ILE A 16 -24.01 -5.80 1.62
N LEU A 17 -24.08 -5.69 0.30
CA LEU A 17 -23.47 -4.58 -0.45
C LEU A 17 -24.09 -3.22 -0.10
N LYS A 18 -25.43 -3.14 0.07
CA LYS A 18 -26.09 -1.91 0.54
C LYS A 18 -25.66 -1.53 1.94
N ARG A 19 -25.56 -2.49 2.86
CA ARG A 19 -25.13 -2.23 4.24
C ARG A 19 -23.67 -1.80 4.34
N LEU A 20 -22.81 -2.37 3.49
CA LEU A 20 -21.40 -1.90 3.33
C LEU A 20 -21.34 -0.49 2.75
N HIS A 21 -22.22 -0.16 1.80
CA HIS A 21 -22.28 1.19 1.23
C HIS A 21 -22.83 2.22 2.22
N GLU A 22 -23.84 1.88 3.00
CA GLU A 22 -24.39 2.75 4.07
C GLU A 22 -23.39 2.96 5.21
N LEU A 23 -22.67 1.91 5.61
CA LEU A 23 -21.57 2.03 6.58
C LEU A 23 -20.46 2.94 6.03
N ARG A 24 -20.13 2.84 4.74
CA ARG A 24 -19.17 3.70 4.07
C ARG A 24 -19.58 5.18 4.11
N LEU A 25 -20.85 5.49 3.81
CA LEU A 25 -21.38 6.87 3.86
C LEU A 25 -21.40 7.44 5.28
N LEU A 26 -21.73 6.63 6.29
CA LEU A 26 -21.73 7.04 7.69
C LEU A 26 -20.31 7.31 8.24
N TYR A 27 -19.30 6.56 7.76
CA TYR A 27 -17.89 6.79 8.16
C TYR A 27 -17.27 7.99 7.45
N THR A 28 -17.59 8.24 6.17
CA THR A 28 -17.06 9.40 5.43
C THR A 28 -17.56 10.74 5.97
N THR A 29 -18.73 10.80 6.59
CA THR A 29 -19.28 12.04 7.20
C THR A 29 -18.83 12.26 8.64
N LYS A 30 -18.27 11.27 9.32
CA LYS A 30 -17.93 11.34 10.74
C LYS A 30 -16.45 11.69 11.01
N TYR A 31 -15.58 11.45 10.05
CA TYR A 31 -14.16 11.77 10.15
C TYR A 31 -13.78 12.67 8.98
N GLU A 32 -13.43 13.92 9.27
CA GLU A 32 -12.79 14.78 8.28
C GLU A 32 -11.49 14.08 7.83
N LEU A 33 -11.50 13.55 6.60
CA LEU A 33 -10.38 12.83 5.98
C LEU A 33 -9.22 13.78 5.62
N ASN A 34 -8.94 14.76 6.46
CA ASN A 34 -7.98 15.82 6.15
C ASN A 34 -6.55 15.53 6.61
N ASN A 35 -6.33 14.55 7.51
CA ASN A 35 -4.99 14.21 8.01
C ASN A 35 -4.87 12.69 8.13
N MET A 36 -4.27 12.06 7.12
CA MET A 36 -4.01 10.60 7.13
C MET A 36 -2.66 10.30 7.78
N ASP A 37 -2.47 10.83 9.00
CA ASP A 37 -1.27 10.59 9.77
C ASP A 37 -1.21 9.12 10.23
N ILE A 38 0.00 8.58 10.24
CA ILE A 38 0.30 7.28 10.83
C ILE A 38 1.17 7.54 12.05
N GLU A 39 0.71 7.10 13.20
CA GLU A 39 1.40 7.27 14.48
C GLU A 39 1.79 5.91 15.05
N ILE A 40 3.02 5.78 15.48
CA ILE A 40 3.58 4.60 16.12
C ILE A 40 3.97 4.96 17.54
N LYS A 41 3.50 4.16 18.51
CA LYS A 41 3.78 4.39 19.93
C LYS A 41 4.23 3.09 20.60
N ASP A 42 5.45 3.11 21.17
CA ASP A 42 6.08 2.01 21.90
C ASP A 42 6.03 0.67 21.17
N LEU A 43 6.12 0.71 19.82
CA LEU A 43 5.87 -0.44 18.96
C LEU A 43 7.02 -1.44 19.02
N LYS A 44 6.71 -2.65 19.49
CA LYS A 44 7.67 -3.74 19.58
C LYS A 44 7.13 -5.02 18.95
N LYS A 45 7.99 -5.73 18.23
CA LYS A 45 7.72 -7.07 17.72
C LYS A 45 8.85 -8.01 18.07
N VAL A 46 8.52 -9.08 18.78
CA VAL A 46 9.44 -10.14 19.21
C VAL A 46 9.00 -11.47 18.63
N TYR A 47 9.92 -12.23 18.05
CA TYR A 47 9.74 -13.62 17.66
C TYR A 47 10.69 -14.51 18.49
N GLY A 48 10.11 -15.35 19.34
CA GLY A 48 10.89 -16.11 20.31
C GLY A 48 11.66 -15.18 21.25
N THR A 49 12.98 -15.13 21.14
CA THR A 49 13.85 -14.25 21.92
C THR A 49 14.37 -13.06 21.11
N GLN A 50 14.07 -13.01 19.81
CA GLN A 50 14.60 -11.98 18.92
C GLN A 50 13.64 -10.80 18.78
N THR A 51 14.06 -9.60 19.16
CA THR A 51 13.36 -8.34 18.84
C THR A 51 13.65 -7.98 17.38
N VAL A 52 12.59 -7.84 16.58
CA VAL A 52 12.68 -7.55 15.14
C VAL A 52 12.23 -6.11 14.81
N VAL A 53 11.40 -5.51 15.66
CA VAL A 53 11.02 -4.09 15.61
C VAL A 53 10.97 -3.58 17.05
N ASP A 54 11.56 -2.40 17.27
CA ASP A 54 11.58 -1.68 18.54
C ASP A 54 11.64 -0.18 18.24
N ILE A 55 10.48 0.45 18.08
CA ILE A 55 10.32 1.86 17.69
C ILE A 55 9.46 2.55 18.74
N PRO A 56 10.07 3.35 19.63
CA PRO A 56 9.35 4.05 20.69
C PRO A 56 8.32 5.04 20.16
N THR A 57 8.69 5.81 19.15
CA THR A 57 7.77 6.76 18.50
C THR A 57 8.17 7.00 17.07
N LEU A 58 7.17 7.13 16.19
CA LEU A 58 7.33 7.58 14.82
C LEU A 58 6.00 8.17 14.36
N ASP A 59 6.02 9.39 13.85
CA ASP A 59 4.87 10.04 13.27
C ASP A 59 5.14 10.29 11.78
N ILE A 60 4.26 9.81 10.90
CA ILE A 60 4.30 10.02 9.44
C ILE A 60 3.11 10.89 9.10
N HIS A 61 3.35 12.05 8.53
CA HIS A 61 2.31 13.03 8.26
C HIS A 61 1.64 12.83 6.91
N SER A 62 0.41 13.26 6.83
CA SER A 62 -0.38 13.20 5.59
C SER A 62 0.34 13.88 4.43
N GLY A 63 0.38 13.19 3.27
CA GLY A 63 1.01 13.68 2.06
C GLY A 63 2.53 13.51 1.98
N GLU A 64 3.17 12.91 3.00
CA GLU A 64 4.60 12.57 2.92
C GLU A 64 4.83 11.37 1.99
N LEU A 65 5.91 11.41 1.20
CA LEU A 65 6.48 10.24 0.55
C LEU A 65 7.71 9.81 1.35
N VAL A 66 7.55 8.74 2.12
CA VAL A 66 8.55 8.22 3.06
C VAL A 66 9.24 7.00 2.49
N GLY A 67 10.55 7.08 2.35
CA GLY A 67 11.41 5.95 2.02
C GLY A 67 11.92 5.24 3.26
N LEU A 68 11.67 3.94 3.37
CA LEU A 68 12.16 3.10 4.46
C LEU A 68 13.36 2.29 3.98
N VAL A 69 14.55 2.65 4.42
CA VAL A 69 15.81 2.01 4.00
C VAL A 69 16.45 1.21 5.12
N GLY A 70 17.33 0.29 4.76
CA GLY A 70 18.08 -0.55 5.69
C GLY A 70 18.44 -1.90 5.07
N ASN A 71 19.41 -2.58 5.64
CA ASN A 71 19.85 -3.89 5.18
C ASN A 71 18.76 -4.96 5.23
N ASN A 72 18.97 -6.07 4.55
CA ASN A 72 18.09 -7.24 4.67
C ASN A 72 18.04 -7.68 6.13
N GLY A 73 16.82 -7.91 6.64
CA GLY A 73 16.62 -8.24 8.06
C GLY A 73 16.57 -7.03 9.01
N ALA A 74 16.67 -5.79 8.50
CA ALA A 74 16.56 -4.58 9.34
C ALA A 74 15.19 -4.38 10.01
N GLY A 75 14.14 -5.09 9.56
CA GLY A 75 12.79 -4.99 10.11
C GLY A 75 11.77 -4.26 9.23
N LYS A 76 12.15 -3.79 8.03
CA LYS A 76 11.30 -2.99 7.12
C LYS A 76 9.94 -3.64 6.83
N THR A 77 9.95 -4.85 6.28
CA THR A 77 8.72 -5.62 5.98
C THR A 77 7.90 -5.90 7.24
N THR A 78 8.56 -6.17 8.38
CA THR A 78 7.88 -6.40 9.66
C THR A 78 7.17 -5.14 10.13
N LEU A 79 7.82 -3.98 10.02
CA LEU A 79 7.21 -2.70 10.36
C LEU A 79 5.98 -2.41 9.47
N MET A 80 6.10 -2.59 8.16
CA MET A 80 4.97 -2.41 7.24
C MET A 80 3.80 -3.36 7.54
N ARG A 81 4.10 -4.62 7.90
CA ARG A 81 3.08 -5.60 8.31
C ARG A 81 2.39 -5.23 9.62
N LEU A 82 3.10 -4.58 10.55
CA LEU A 82 2.52 -4.04 11.78
C LEU A 82 1.61 -2.84 11.49
N ILE A 83 2.02 -1.93 10.60
CA ILE A 83 1.22 -0.78 10.16
C ILE A 83 -0.08 -1.25 9.49
N LEU A 84 -0.03 -2.35 8.74
CA LEU A 84 -1.18 -2.95 8.04
C LEU A 84 -1.96 -3.96 8.89
N ASP A 85 -1.65 -4.10 10.17
CA ASP A 85 -2.27 -5.10 11.07
C ASP A 85 -2.28 -6.53 10.48
N LEU A 86 -1.31 -6.86 9.64
CA LEU A 86 -1.12 -8.22 9.10
C LEU A 86 -0.46 -9.15 10.12
N ILE A 87 0.19 -8.59 11.13
CA ILE A 87 0.76 -9.27 12.28
C ILE A 87 0.53 -8.45 13.55
N GLN A 88 0.31 -9.08 14.65
CA GLN A 88 0.11 -8.41 15.94
C GLN A 88 1.43 -7.91 16.52
N ALA A 89 1.41 -6.69 17.07
CA ALA A 89 2.50 -6.18 17.90
C ALA A 89 2.65 -7.01 19.18
N THR A 90 3.88 -7.11 19.71
CA THR A 90 4.14 -7.68 21.03
C THR A 90 3.83 -6.64 22.12
N GLU A 91 4.21 -5.39 21.87
CA GLU A 91 3.92 -4.24 22.72
C GLU A 91 3.61 -3.03 21.83
N GLY A 92 2.96 -2.02 22.38
CA GLY A 92 2.62 -0.79 21.69
C GLY A 92 1.52 -0.95 20.62
N TYR A 93 1.39 0.07 19.77
CA TYR A 93 0.34 0.09 18.74
C TYR A 93 0.68 1.05 17.61
N VAL A 94 -0.05 0.89 16.50
CA VAL A 94 -0.08 1.82 15.38
C VAL A 94 -1.46 2.47 15.29
N MET A 95 -1.50 3.77 15.03
CA MET A 95 -2.72 4.49 14.67
C MET A 95 -2.65 4.96 13.22
N SER A 96 -3.79 4.95 12.56
CA SER A 96 -3.99 5.57 11.25
C SER A 96 -5.21 6.49 11.35
N ASN A 97 -5.01 7.77 11.05
CA ASN A 97 -6.05 8.80 11.21
C ASN A 97 -6.69 8.78 12.60
N GLY A 98 -5.87 8.72 13.67
CA GLY A 98 -6.30 8.71 15.06
C GLY A 98 -7.00 7.44 15.54
N MET A 99 -7.03 6.38 14.73
CA MET A 99 -7.63 5.08 15.08
C MET A 99 -6.56 4.01 15.16
N LYS A 100 -6.56 3.21 16.21
CA LYS A 100 -5.69 2.04 16.28
C LYS A 100 -6.06 1.02 15.20
N VAL A 101 -5.07 0.60 14.42
CA VAL A 101 -5.27 -0.31 13.28
C VAL A 101 -5.78 -1.69 13.69
N ASN A 102 -5.44 -2.15 14.90
CA ASN A 102 -5.88 -3.44 15.44
C ASN A 102 -7.25 -3.40 16.14
N GLU A 103 -7.85 -2.22 16.31
CA GLU A 103 -9.17 -2.03 16.94
C GLU A 103 -10.25 -1.61 15.93
N SER A 104 -9.87 -1.24 14.70
CA SER A 104 -10.78 -0.75 13.68
C SER A 104 -10.34 -1.21 12.29
N GLU A 105 -11.31 -1.52 11.42
CA GLU A 105 -11.05 -1.84 10.01
C GLU A 105 -11.26 -0.64 9.07
N ALA A 106 -11.64 0.51 9.61
CA ALA A 106 -11.97 1.69 8.80
C ALA A 106 -10.78 2.18 7.95
N TRP A 107 -9.55 2.04 8.46
CA TRP A 107 -8.34 2.40 7.73
C TRP A 107 -8.14 1.62 6.43
N LYS A 108 -8.68 0.41 6.32
CA LYS A 108 -8.60 -0.42 5.10
C LYS A 108 -9.31 0.23 3.92
N GLN A 109 -10.29 1.09 4.15
CA GLN A 109 -11.07 1.73 3.09
C GLN A 109 -10.30 2.79 2.31
N TYR A 110 -9.25 3.36 2.92
CA TYR A 110 -8.42 4.39 2.31
C TYR A 110 -6.96 3.99 2.16
N THR A 111 -6.62 2.74 2.47
CA THR A 111 -5.25 2.23 2.38
C THR A 111 -5.13 1.22 1.24
N GLY A 112 -4.19 1.46 0.34
CA GLY A 112 -3.72 0.51 -0.65
C GLY A 112 -2.36 -0.05 -0.24
N SER A 113 -2.11 -1.33 -0.47
CA SER A 113 -0.81 -1.90 -0.14
C SER A 113 -0.42 -3.04 -1.07
N PHE A 114 0.88 -3.15 -1.32
CA PHE A 114 1.48 -4.33 -1.94
C PHE A 114 2.77 -4.68 -1.21
N ILE A 115 2.74 -5.78 -0.45
CA ILE A 115 3.85 -6.22 0.39
C ILE A 115 4.58 -7.42 -0.23
N ASP A 116 3.84 -8.29 -0.93
CA ASP A 116 4.41 -9.55 -1.43
C ASP A 116 3.50 -10.11 -2.53
N GLY A 117 4.10 -10.65 -3.59
CA GLY A 117 3.38 -11.31 -4.68
C GLY A 117 2.51 -12.50 -4.26
N ARG A 118 2.75 -13.08 -3.07
CA ARG A 118 1.91 -14.15 -2.50
C ARG A 118 0.50 -13.69 -2.11
N PHE A 119 0.26 -12.39 -2.02
CA PHE A 119 -1.07 -11.84 -1.77
C PHE A 119 -1.90 -11.63 -3.05
N LEU A 120 -1.31 -11.86 -4.23
CA LEU A 120 -2.04 -11.86 -5.49
C LEU A 120 -2.96 -13.08 -5.59
N ILE A 121 -4.08 -12.94 -6.30
CA ILE A 121 -5.00 -14.05 -6.54
C ILE A 121 -4.52 -14.81 -7.78
N ASP A 122 -3.73 -15.84 -7.57
CA ASP A 122 -2.98 -16.57 -8.59
C ASP A 122 -3.83 -17.13 -9.76
N PHE A 123 -5.09 -17.46 -9.50
CA PHE A 123 -6.02 -18.05 -10.48
C PHE A 123 -6.95 -17.04 -11.16
N TYR A 124 -6.71 -15.75 -10.96
CA TYR A 124 -7.37 -14.67 -11.71
C TYR A 124 -6.51 -14.23 -12.88
N THR A 125 -7.15 -13.75 -13.95
CA THR A 125 -6.47 -12.89 -14.92
C THR A 125 -6.27 -11.50 -14.32
N PRO A 126 -5.34 -10.68 -14.84
CA PRO A 126 -5.18 -9.30 -14.36
C PRO A 126 -6.47 -8.50 -14.40
N GLU A 127 -7.29 -8.66 -15.45
CA GLU A 127 -8.60 -7.99 -15.56
C GLU A 127 -9.58 -8.40 -14.47
N GLU A 128 -9.65 -9.70 -14.17
CA GLU A 128 -10.48 -10.22 -13.08
C GLU A 128 -10.01 -9.71 -11.73
N TYR A 129 -8.69 -9.65 -11.50
CA TYR A 129 -8.07 -9.15 -10.28
C TYR A 129 -8.37 -7.66 -10.08
N PHE A 130 -8.15 -6.82 -11.08
CA PHE A 130 -8.45 -5.39 -11.00
C PHE A 130 -9.94 -5.12 -10.84
N THR A 131 -10.78 -5.88 -11.54
CA THR A 131 -12.25 -5.81 -11.38
C THR A 131 -12.66 -6.21 -9.97
N PHE A 132 -12.07 -7.27 -9.41
CA PHE A 132 -12.34 -7.71 -8.05
C PHE A 132 -11.99 -6.63 -7.03
N ILE A 133 -10.77 -6.06 -7.12
CA ILE A 133 -10.35 -4.96 -6.24
C ILE A 133 -11.32 -3.78 -6.39
N GLY A 134 -11.56 -3.32 -7.61
CA GLY A 134 -12.46 -2.19 -7.86
C GLY A 134 -13.84 -2.40 -7.26
N ASN A 135 -14.42 -3.60 -7.41
CA ASN A 135 -15.72 -3.95 -6.85
C ASN A 135 -15.75 -3.94 -5.32
N VAL A 136 -14.67 -4.42 -4.66
CA VAL A 136 -14.53 -4.36 -3.18
C VAL A 136 -14.59 -2.92 -2.69
N TYR A 137 -13.99 -2.00 -3.44
CA TYR A 137 -13.99 -0.57 -3.11
C TYR A 137 -15.16 0.21 -3.74
N GLY A 138 -16.10 -0.47 -4.41
CA GLY A 138 -17.32 0.13 -4.98
C GLY A 138 -17.06 1.01 -6.20
N LEU A 139 -15.98 0.77 -6.95
CA LEU A 139 -15.70 1.45 -8.22
C LEU A 139 -16.61 0.90 -9.32
N SER A 140 -17.05 1.78 -10.22
CA SER A 140 -17.71 1.36 -11.45
C SER A 140 -16.71 0.77 -12.44
N LYS A 141 -17.20 -0.04 -13.39
CA LYS A 141 -16.34 -0.56 -14.46
C LYS A 141 -15.64 0.57 -15.24
N ASP A 142 -16.38 1.60 -15.60
CA ASP A 142 -15.84 2.74 -16.35
C ASP A 142 -14.72 3.43 -15.58
N THR A 143 -14.86 3.58 -14.25
CA THR A 143 -13.81 4.13 -13.38
C THR A 143 -12.59 3.21 -13.31
N ILE A 144 -12.78 1.89 -13.26
CA ILE A 144 -11.68 0.92 -13.28
C ILE A 144 -10.92 1.03 -14.61
N ASP A 145 -11.63 1.01 -15.73
CA ASP A 145 -11.04 1.07 -17.07
C ASP A 145 -10.29 2.41 -17.28
N GLU A 146 -10.87 3.53 -16.85
CA GLU A 146 -10.22 4.86 -16.89
C GLU A 146 -8.91 4.88 -16.08
N ARG A 147 -8.94 4.38 -14.84
CA ARG A 147 -7.75 4.35 -13.98
C ARG A 147 -6.68 3.41 -14.51
N LEU A 148 -7.06 2.25 -15.06
CA LEU A 148 -6.11 1.31 -15.67
C LEU A 148 -5.43 1.91 -16.89
N ALA A 149 -6.14 2.73 -17.68
CA ALA A 149 -5.57 3.40 -18.85
C ALA A 149 -4.36 4.29 -18.50
N ALA A 150 -4.34 4.89 -17.29
CA ALA A 150 -3.20 5.67 -16.81
C ALA A 150 -1.93 4.83 -16.60
N TYR A 151 -2.07 3.51 -16.45
CA TYR A 151 -0.95 2.58 -16.21
C TYR A 151 -0.54 1.79 -17.47
N ASN A 152 -1.11 2.08 -18.65
CA ASN A 152 -0.83 1.33 -19.89
C ASN A 152 0.66 1.25 -20.22
N ILE A 153 1.43 2.32 -19.96
CA ILE A 153 2.88 2.34 -20.21
C ILE A 153 3.65 1.27 -19.43
N LEU A 154 3.17 0.88 -18.25
CA LEU A 154 3.77 -0.19 -17.44
C LEU A 154 3.34 -1.58 -17.87
N MET A 155 2.16 -1.70 -18.46
CA MET A 155 1.59 -2.98 -18.85
C MET A 155 2.07 -3.44 -20.23
N HIS A 156 2.48 -2.51 -21.13
CA HIS A 156 3.11 -2.75 -22.44
C HIS A 156 2.45 -3.85 -23.28
N ASP A 157 1.12 -3.97 -23.25
CA ASP A 157 0.36 -5.05 -23.90
C ASP A 157 0.75 -6.48 -23.44
N GLU A 158 1.63 -6.60 -22.45
CA GLU A 158 2.09 -7.88 -21.91
C GLU A 158 1.21 -8.41 -20.78
N ILE A 159 0.40 -7.56 -20.15
CA ILE A 159 -0.40 -7.90 -18.96
C ILE A 159 -1.87 -8.04 -19.32
N LEU A 160 -2.51 -6.97 -19.83
CA LEU A 160 -3.91 -7.00 -20.20
C LEU A 160 -4.15 -7.70 -21.54
N GLY A 161 -5.32 -8.32 -21.73
CA GLY A 161 -5.71 -9.00 -22.97
C GLY A 161 -5.04 -10.34 -23.22
N THR A 162 -4.12 -10.78 -22.38
CA THR A 162 -3.34 -12.02 -22.60
C THR A 162 -4.10 -13.29 -22.22
N LYS A 163 -5.17 -13.19 -21.45
CA LYS A 163 -5.94 -14.32 -20.90
C LYS A 163 -5.14 -15.28 -20.02
N LYS A 164 -3.95 -14.88 -19.59
CA LYS A 164 -3.10 -15.66 -18.66
C LYS A 164 -3.56 -15.46 -17.23
N TYR A 165 -3.42 -16.47 -16.38
CA TYR A 165 -3.56 -16.32 -14.95
C TYR A 165 -2.35 -15.59 -14.35
N ILE A 166 -2.54 -14.88 -13.25
CA ILE A 166 -1.48 -14.12 -12.56
C ILE A 166 -0.29 -14.99 -12.24
N ARG A 167 -0.49 -16.27 -11.85
CA ARG A 167 0.60 -17.22 -11.59
C ARG A 167 1.50 -17.52 -12.80
N ASP A 168 1.01 -17.31 -14.02
CA ASP A 168 1.71 -17.65 -15.26
C ASP A 168 2.55 -16.48 -15.81
N PHE A 169 2.54 -15.34 -15.09
CA PHE A 169 3.37 -14.18 -15.40
C PHE A 169 4.75 -14.26 -14.73
N SER A 170 5.72 -13.55 -15.30
CA SER A 170 7.02 -13.32 -14.68
C SER A 170 6.87 -12.58 -13.36
N GLU A 171 7.84 -12.72 -12.44
CA GLU A 171 7.82 -12.00 -11.17
C GLU A 171 7.74 -10.46 -11.38
N GLY A 172 8.41 -9.93 -12.42
CA GLY A 172 8.32 -8.51 -12.77
C GLY A 172 6.91 -8.08 -13.16
N ASN A 173 6.20 -8.86 -13.97
CA ASN A 173 4.81 -8.56 -14.32
C ASN A 173 3.85 -8.76 -13.13
N ARG A 174 4.09 -9.76 -12.28
CA ARG A 174 3.36 -9.93 -11.02
C ARG A 174 3.55 -8.73 -10.10
N GLN A 175 4.78 -8.20 -10.01
CA GLN A 175 5.10 -6.98 -9.29
C GLN A 175 4.30 -5.78 -9.81
N LYS A 176 4.31 -5.57 -11.13
CA LYS A 176 3.51 -4.51 -11.78
C LYS A 176 2.02 -4.64 -11.46
N ILE A 177 1.46 -5.85 -11.59
CA ILE A 177 0.03 -6.12 -11.29
C ILE A 177 -0.29 -5.75 -9.83
N GLY A 178 0.57 -6.15 -8.87
CA GLY A 178 0.36 -5.87 -7.46
C GLY A 178 0.40 -4.38 -7.14
N ILE A 179 1.39 -3.65 -7.66
CA ILE A 179 1.52 -2.20 -7.46
C ILE A 179 0.33 -1.45 -8.07
N ILE A 180 -0.04 -1.77 -9.31
CA ILE A 180 -1.19 -1.16 -9.98
C ILE A 180 -2.48 -1.45 -9.20
N GLY A 181 -2.67 -2.69 -8.73
CA GLY A 181 -3.81 -3.05 -7.89
C GLY A 181 -3.91 -2.23 -6.60
N ALA A 182 -2.79 -1.99 -5.94
CA ALA A 182 -2.73 -1.16 -4.73
C ALA A 182 -3.06 0.31 -5.01
N MET A 183 -2.69 0.83 -6.19
CA MET A 183 -2.93 2.22 -6.60
C MET A 183 -4.29 2.44 -7.25
N LEU A 184 -4.91 1.40 -7.79
CA LEU A 184 -6.18 1.44 -8.55
C LEU A 184 -7.31 2.12 -7.76
N ILE A 185 -7.35 1.92 -6.47
CA ILE A 185 -8.40 2.46 -5.60
C ILE A 185 -8.22 3.95 -5.30
N HIS A 186 -7.14 4.58 -5.75
CA HIS A 186 -6.70 5.93 -5.37
C HIS A 186 -6.64 6.09 -3.84
N PRO A 187 -5.80 5.30 -3.16
CA PRO A 187 -5.74 5.30 -1.71
C PRO A 187 -5.22 6.63 -1.18
N LYS A 188 -5.61 6.96 0.06
CA LYS A 188 -5.02 8.08 0.82
C LYS A 188 -3.72 7.70 1.52
N VAL A 189 -3.55 6.41 1.79
CA VAL A 189 -2.31 5.82 2.31
C VAL A 189 -1.91 4.68 1.38
N LEU A 190 -0.69 4.72 0.86
CA LEU A 190 -0.13 3.69 -0.02
C LEU A 190 1.13 3.10 0.61
N ILE A 191 1.16 1.77 0.79
CA ILE A 191 2.30 1.06 1.39
C ILE A 191 2.83 0.03 0.42
N LEU A 192 4.12 0.17 0.05
CA LEU A 192 4.78 -0.67 -0.95
C LEU A 192 6.10 -1.24 -0.40
N ASP A 193 6.18 -2.56 -0.30
CA ASP A 193 7.42 -3.24 0.13
C ASP A 193 8.25 -3.64 -1.09
N GLU A 194 9.46 -3.09 -1.20
CA GLU A 194 10.42 -3.34 -2.27
C GLU A 194 9.79 -3.23 -3.70
N PRO A 195 9.11 -2.12 -4.05
CA PRO A 195 8.35 -2.01 -5.31
C PRO A 195 9.21 -2.11 -6.57
N PHE A 196 10.51 -1.95 -6.48
CA PHE A 196 11.45 -1.96 -7.61
C PHE A 196 12.06 -3.33 -7.90
N ASN A 197 11.82 -4.33 -7.04
CA ASN A 197 12.37 -5.67 -7.21
C ASN A 197 11.79 -6.37 -8.44
N TYR A 198 12.59 -7.26 -9.06
CA TYR A 198 12.23 -8.07 -10.22
C TYR A 198 11.92 -7.30 -11.51
N LEU A 199 12.12 -5.99 -11.52
CA LEU A 199 11.82 -5.11 -12.65
C LEU A 199 13.09 -4.80 -13.44
N ASP A 200 12.94 -4.68 -14.74
CA ASP A 200 13.98 -4.11 -15.61
C ASP A 200 14.19 -2.61 -15.31
N PRO A 201 15.36 -2.04 -15.66
CA PRO A 201 15.68 -0.64 -15.34
C PRO A 201 14.65 0.38 -15.85
N SER A 202 14.06 0.14 -17.02
CA SER A 202 13.04 1.03 -17.60
C SER A 202 11.77 1.00 -16.76
N SER A 203 11.30 -0.19 -16.39
CA SER A 203 10.14 -0.38 -15.52
C SER A 203 10.36 0.22 -14.12
N GLN A 204 11.56 0.11 -13.55
CA GLN A 204 11.90 0.73 -12.27
C GLN A 204 11.73 2.26 -12.33
N ILE A 205 12.28 2.90 -13.37
CA ILE A 205 12.16 4.35 -13.57
C ILE A 205 10.70 4.77 -13.74
N HIS A 206 9.90 4.03 -14.51
CA HIS A 206 8.49 4.34 -14.71
C HIS A 206 7.68 4.20 -13.42
N ILE A 207 7.91 3.15 -12.63
CA ILE A 207 7.24 2.96 -11.33
C ILE A 207 7.63 4.05 -10.34
N ALA A 208 8.91 4.41 -10.27
CA ALA A 208 9.36 5.49 -9.40
C ALA A 208 8.66 6.82 -9.73
N LYS A 209 8.61 7.19 -11.01
CA LYS A 209 7.90 8.39 -11.48
C LYS A 209 6.39 8.31 -11.18
N MET A 210 5.78 7.15 -11.41
CA MET A 210 4.36 6.93 -11.17
C MET A 210 4.01 7.10 -9.69
N ILE A 211 4.79 6.52 -8.78
CA ILE A 211 4.58 6.65 -7.33
C ILE A 211 4.74 8.12 -6.91
N HIS A 212 5.78 8.80 -7.39
CA HIS A 212 6.02 10.20 -7.08
C HIS A 212 4.89 11.10 -7.57
N THR A 213 4.49 10.96 -8.85
CA THR A 213 3.37 11.71 -9.45
C THR A 213 2.07 11.44 -8.70
N PHE A 214 1.79 10.17 -8.37
CA PHE A 214 0.60 9.80 -7.59
C PHE A 214 0.55 10.50 -6.24
N CYS A 215 1.67 10.54 -5.50
CA CYS A 215 1.75 11.24 -4.22
C CYS A 215 1.47 12.74 -4.41
N GLN A 216 2.09 13.37 -5.39
CA GLN A 216 1.93 14.82 -5.64
C GLN A 216 0.51 15.20 -6.09
N GLU A 217 -0.10 14.43 -7.00
CA GLU A 217 -1.41 14.75 -7.55
C GLU A 217 -2.56 14.46 -6.59
N THR A 218 -2.43 13.40 -5.77
CA THR A 218 -3.51 12.97 -4.87
C THR A 218 -3.35 13.45 -3.44
N GLY A 219 -2.15 13.92 -3.05
CA GLY A 219 -1.81 14.21 -1.66
C GLY A 219 -1.79 12.96 -0.77
N ALA A 220 -1.64 11.78 -1.35
CA ALA A 220 -1.59 10.53 -0.59
C ALA A 220 -0.30 10.43 0.23
N THR A 221 -0.39 9.86 1.41
CA THR A 221 0.76 9.44 2.20
C THR A 221 1.31 8.15 1.62
N VAL A 222 2.59 8.12 1.25
CA VAL A 222 3.21 6.95 0.66
C VAL A 222 4.36 6.47 1.54
N ILE A 223 4.38 5.19 1.87
CA ILE A 223 5.50 4.52 2.54
C ILE A 223 6.01 3.44 1.61
N LEU A 224 7.25 3.53 1.20
CA LEU A 224 7.88 2.48 0.42
C LEU A 224 9.20 2.03 1.03
N SER A 225 9.49 0.73 0.96
CA SER A 225 10.80 0.21 1.31
C SER A 225 11.64 0.01 0.06
N SER A 226 12.95 0.16 0.18
CA SER A 226 13.90 -0.30 -0.82
C SER A 226 15.30 -0.46 -0.24
N HIS A 227 16.08 -1.34 -0.85
CA HIS A 227 17.51 -1.42 -0.66
C HIS A 227 18.30 -0.61 -1.72
N ASN A 228 17.61 -0.10 -2.75
CA ASN A 228 18.20 0.79 -3.75
C ASN A 228 18.03 2.25 -3.31
N LEU A 229 19.11 2.80 -2.74
CA LEU A 229 19.14 4.14 -2.16
C LEU A 229 18.84 5.24 -3.20
N ASN A 230 19.30 5.06 -4.44
CA ASN A 230 19.11 6.07 -5.49
C ASN A 230 17.63 6.30 -5.75
N PHE A 231 16.84 5.23 -6.00
CA PHE A 231 15.40 5.39 -6.23
C PHE A 231 14.68 5.99 -5.04
N VAL A 232 15.06 5.60 -3.81
CA VAL A 232 14.43 6.16 -2.61
C VAL A 232 14.76 7.64 -2.48
N SER A 233 16.03 8.02 -2.63
CA SER A 233 16.48 9.41 -2.52
C SER A 233 15.85 10.30 -3.60
N ASP A 234 15.68 9.78 -4.83
CA ASP A 234 15.16 10.56 -5.93
C ASP A 234 13.67 10.93 -5.77
N ILE A 235 12.87 10.10 -5.08
CA ILE A 235 11.42 10.31 -5.02
C ILE A 235 10.87 10.65 -3.64
N SER A 236 11.59 10.30 -2.55
CA SER A 236 11.08 10.45 -1.19
C SER A 236 11.37 11.84 -0.64
N SER A 237 10.41 12.43 0.05
CA SER A 237 10.59 13.69 0.78
C SER A 237 11.23 13.50 2.17
N ARG A 238 11.18 12.27 2.69
CA ARG A 238 11.71 11.87 3.99
C ARG A 238 12.24 10.44 3.93
N ILE A 239 13.35 10.16 4.57
CA ILE A 239 13.96 8.83 4.57
C ILE A 239 14.18 8.36 6.01
N LEU A 240 13.68 7.18 6.30
CA LEU A 240 13.81 6.51 7.58
C LEU A 240 14.80 5.35 7.44
N LEU A 241 15.90 5.41 8.18
CA LEU A 241 16.91 4.34 8.21
C LEU A 241 16.63 3.39 9.36
N LEU A 242 16.32 2.14 9.03
CA LEU A 242 16.17 1.04 9.99
C LEU A 242 17.43 0.17 10.08
N GLU A 243 17.84 -0.14 11.30
CA GLU A 243 18.83 -1.18 11.59
C GLU A 243 18.38 -2.02 12.78
N LYS A 244 18.42 -3.33 12.64
CA LYS A 244 18.07 -4.29 13.71
C LYS A 244 16.77 -3.96 14.45
N GLY A 245 15.78 -3.50 13.69
CA GLY A 245 14.46 -3.16 14.20
C GLY A 245 14.33 -1.77 14.83
N GLN A 246 15.37 -1.00 14.87
CA GLN A 246 15.39 0.36 15.44
C GLN A 246 15.46 1.42 14.34
N LEU A 247 14.82 2.56 14.57
CA LEU A 247 14.97 3.74 13.74
C LEU A 247 16.25 4.46 14.10
N ILE A 248 17.26 4.39 13.22
CA ILE A 248 18.61 4.96 13.45
C ILE A 248 18.69 6.41 12.98
N LYS A 249 18.04 6.71 11.86
CA LYS A 249 17.98 8.07 11.31
C LYS A 249 16.59 8.35 10.74
N ASP A 250 16.22 9.62 10.83
CA ASP A 250 15.03 10.21 10.27
C ASP A 250 15.47 11.49 9.54
N LEU A 251 15.56 11.40 8.21
CA LEU A 251 16.19 12.39 7.37
C LEU A 251 15.16 13.10 6.50
N ASN A 252 15.14 14.44 6.57
CA ASN A 252 14.46 15.25 5.57
C ASN A 252 15.25 15.20 4.26
N ASN A 253 14.56 14.96 3.14
CA ASN A 253 15.21 14.77 1.83
C ASN A 253 14.68 15.74 0.77
N LYS A 254 14.34 16.96 1.14
CA LYS A 254 13.70 17.92 0.21
C LYS A 254 14.56 18.27 -1.01
N GLU A 255 15.88 18.15 -0.92
CA GLU A 255 16.81 18.48 -2.00
C GLU A 255 17.82 17.35 -2.29
N GLY A 256 17.52 16.10 -1.89
CA GLY A 256 18.43 14.96 -2.06
C GLY A 256 19.59 14.93 -1.05
N GLU A 257 19.53 15.75 0.01
CA GLU A 257 20.59 15.88 1.02
C GLU A 257 20.80 14.59 1.81
N ALA A 258 19.78 13.77 1.96
CA ALA A 258 19.84 12.51 2.70
C ALA A 258 20.81 11.50 2.08
N MET A 259 21.08 11.57 0.76
CA MET A 259 21.93 10.60 0.06
C MET A 259 23.35 10.58 0.63
N THR A 260 23.94 11.73 0.90
CA THR A 260 25.30 11.83 1.47
C THR A 260 25.40 11.14 2.83
N GLU A 261 24.39 11.30 3.68
CA GLU A 261 24.36 10.64 4.99
C GLU A 261 24.14 9.12 4.88
N LEU A 262 23.33 8.67 3.92
CA LEU A 262 23.11 7.25 3.67
C LEU A 262 24.37 6.59 3.10
N GLU A 263 25.04 7.22 2.13
CA GLU A 263 26.32 6.73 1.59
C GLU A 263 27.39 6.63 2.68
N ALA A 264 27.50 7.61 3.55
CA ALA A 264 28.42 7.55 4.69
C ALA A 264 28.11 6.41 5.66
N TYR A 265 26.82 6.09 5.85
CA TYR A 265 26.40 4.98 6.72
C TYR A 265 26.65 3.61 6.09
N PHE A 266 26.28 3.41 4.81
CA PHE A 266 26.42 2.13 4.13
C PHE A 266 27.80 1.88 3.54
N GLY A 267 28.61 2.93 3.34
CA GLY A 267 29.98 2.85 2.82
C GLY A 267 31.05 2.69 3.92
N ALA A 268 30.66 2.77 5.17
CA ALA A 268 31.50 2.50 6.35
C ALA A 268 31.40 1.03 6.73
#